data_dd6aea1202f020fb88772237f7956fb3
#
_entry.id   dd6aea1202f020fb88772237f7956fb3
#
_cell.length_a   1.000
_cell.length_b   1.000
_cell.length_c   1.000
_cell.angle_alpha   90.00
_cell.angle_beta   90.00
_cell.angle_gamma   90.00
#
_symmetry.space_group_name_H-M   'P 1'
#
loop_
_entity.id
_entity.type
_entity.pdbx_description
1 polymer ?
#
loop_
_entity_poly.entity_id
_entity_poly.type
_entity_poly.pdbx_seq_one_letter_code
_entity_poly.pdbx_strand_id
1 'polypeptide(L)'
;MKRDQNDYFCSLKKLLMTASDIEIMAPVGSYESLQAAIQGGANSVYFGIGSLNMRSKSSQNFTLDDLARITALSQQANIRTYLTLNAVIYDHELEQMRQLVDAAKDNSVSAIIASDQSVIQYARQIGMEIHMSTQTNITNLEAVKYYAQFADVMVTARELQIEQVKAITQAIEKQQIKGPSGNLVQIEVFAHGALCMAVSGKCYLSLDNLNSSANRGACLQQCRRKYIVKDKESDLELEIDNEYIMSPKDLKTVAFLDKILDAGVRVLKLEGRGRSPEYVKTVTRVYREAVDAWFADEYTQENIDRWNAELSTVYNRGFWEGYYMGKKLGEWTENYGNQATTRKLYIGLVTNYFSKIGVAEIKIETHDLKVGDEIMIIGPTTGVVNVNAIHELRLHLTPVEKVTKGNLCSMPVDDLVRRGDKLYKIVPANNPDRV
;
A
#
# COMPACT_ATOMS: atom_id res chain seq x y z
N MET A 1 -34.86 -8.98 -18.63
CA MET A 1 -34.10 -8.79 -19.90
C MET A 1 -32.89 -7.85 -19.80
N LYS A 2 -32.83 -6.82 -18.96
CA LYS A 2 -31.61 -5.96 -18.87
C LYS A 2 -30.48 -6.54 -17.99
N ARG A 3 -30.75 -7.45 -17.05
CA ARG A 3 -29.71 -8.13 -16.25
C ARG A 3 -28.87 -9.09 -17.10
N ASP A 4 -29.47 -9.89 -17.97
CA ASP A 4 -28.74 -10.90 -18.77
C ASP A 4 -27.73 -10.31 -19.77
N GLN A 5 -27.98 -9.12 -20.30
CA GLN A 5 -27.03 -8.48 -21.22
C GLN A 5 -25.77 -7.95 -20.52
N ASN A 6 -25.90 -7.43 -19.29
CA ASN A 6 -24.74 -6.95 -18.54
C ASN A 6 -23.84 -8.10 -18.07
N ASP A 7 -24.42 -9.22 -17.63
CA ASP A 7 -23.69 -10.40 -17.21
C ASP A 7 -22.96 -11.06 -18.38
N TYR A 8 -23.58 -11.07 -19.58
CA TYR A 8 -22.96 -11.57 -20.80
C TYR A 8 -21.78 -10.70 -21.27
N PHE A 9 -21.89 -9.37 -21.20
CA PHE A 9 -20.79 -8.45 -21.52
C PHE A 9 -19.62 -8.55 -20.52
N CYS A 10 -19.90 -8.79 -19.23
CA CYS A 10 -18.89 -8.98 -18.19
C CYS A 10 -18.10 -10.28 -18.43
N SER A 11 -18.79 -11.36 -18.75
CA SER A 11 -18.17 -12.66 -19.04
C SER A 11 -17.31 -12.61 -20.32
N LEU A 12 -17.73 -11.90 -21.37
CA LEU A 12 -16.94 -11.69 -22.59
C LEU A 12 -15.66 -10.87 -22.34
N LYS A 13 -15.73 -9.85 -21.49
CA LYS A 13 -14.54 -9.06 -21.13
C LYS A 13 -13.52 -9.89 -20.36
N LYS A 14 -13.96 -10.71 -19.41
CA LYS A 14 -13.11 -11.62 -18.66
C LYS A 14 -12.39 -12.62 -19.57
N LEU A 15 -13.04 -13.10 -20.64
CA LEU A 15 -12.46 -14.02 -21.62
C LEU A 15 -11.36 -13.38 -22.49
N LEU A 16 -11.35 -12.06 -22.63
CA LEU A 16 -10.37 -11.31 -23.44
C LEU A 16 -9.22 -10.74 -22.62
N MET A 17 -9.23 -10.97 -21.31
CA MET A 17 -8.25 -10.45 -20.36
C MET A 17 -7.59 -11.57 -19.58
N THR A 18 -6.44 -11.24 -19.02
CA THR A 18 -5.68 -12.11 -18.12
C THR A 18 -5.46 -11.41 -16.79
N ALA A 19 -5.07 -12.16 -15.78
CA ALA A 19 -4.76 -11.59 -14.46
C ALA A 19 -3.63 -10.54 -14.50
N SER A 20 -2.73 -10.61 -15.49
CA SER A 20 -1.67 -9.62 -15.72
C SER A 20 -2.17 -8.26 -16.22
N ASP A 21 -3.41 -8.19 -16.75
CA ASP A 21 -4.03 -6.94 -17.19
C ASP A 21 -4.59 -6.12 -16.01
N ILE A 22 -4.60 -6.69 -14.81
CA ILE A 22 -4.94 -6.00 -13.56
C ILE A 22 -3.65 -5.69 -12.81
N GLU A 23 -3.34 -4.41 -12.72
CA GLU A 23 -2.15 -3.92 -12.05
C GLU A 23 -2.36 -3.82 -10.53
N ILE A 24 -1.54 -4.53 -9.76
CA ILE A 24 -1.43 -4.35 -8.30
C ILE A 24 -0.29 -3.37 -8.04
N MET A 25 -0.64 -2.15 -7.60
CA MET A 25 0.32 -1.09 -7.30
C MET A 25 0.62 -1.05 -5.80
N ALA A 26 1.83 -1.49 -5.41
CA ALA A 26 2.25 -1.61 -4.02
C ALA A 26 2.99 -0.37 -3.50
N PRO A 27 2.79 0.01 -2.22
CA PRO A 27 3.47 1.14 -1.59
C PRO A 27 4.88 0.74 -1.14
N VAL A 28 5.88 1.59 -1.42
CA VAL A 28 7.27 1.32 -1.02
C VAL A 28 7.87 2.54 -0.34
N GLY A 29 8.42 2.33 0.88
CA GLY A 29 9.09 3.35 1.69
C GLY A 29 10.50 2.96 2.11
N SER A 30 10.94 1.72 1.83
CA SER A 30 12.29 1.21 2.12
C SER A 30 12.65 0.06 1.16
N TYR A 31 13.90 -0.37 1.16
CA TYR A 31 14.33 -1.52 0.35
C TYR A 31 13.68 -2.83 0.81
N GLU A 32 13.47 -3.01 2.12
CA GLU A 32 12.74 -4.15 2.66
C GLU A 32 11.30 -4.19 2.13
N SER A 33 10.65 -3.01 2.05
CA SER A 33 9.29 -2.90 1.47
C SER A 33 9.29 -3.13 -0.04
N LEU A 34 10.35 -2.73 -0.77
CA LEU A 34 10.49 -3.02 -2.19
C LEU A 34 10.58 -4.52 -2.43
N GLN A 35 11.45 -5.21 -1.70
CA GLN A 35 11.56 -6.67 -1.79
C GLN A 35 10.26 -7.37 -1.38
N ALA A 36 9.59 -6.87 -0.33
CA ALA A 36 8.30 -7.37 0.14
C ALA A 36 7.20 -7.22 -0.94
N ALA A 37 7.17 -6.10 -1.67
CA ALA A 37 6.25 -5.88 -2.79
C ALA A 37 6.52 -6.86 -3.95
N ILE A 38 7.80 -7.08 -4.29
CA ILE A 38 8.22 -8.07 -5.29
C ILE A 38 7.76 -9.46 -4.87
N GLN A 39 8.06 -9.88 -3.65
CA GLN A 39 7.64 -11.17 -3.08
C GLN A 39 6.12 -11.34 -3.02
N GLY A 40 5.38 -10.26 -2.84
CA GLY A 40 3.91 -10.23 -2.84
C GLY A 40 3.29 -10.30 -4.23
N GLY A 41 4.08 -10.24 -5.31
CA GLY A 41 3.56 -10.30 -6.70
C GLY A 41 2.97 -8.96 -7.19
N ALA A 42 3.53 -7.81 -6.76
CA ALA A 42 3.18 -6.52 -7.30
C ALA A 42 3.51 -6.42 -8.80
N ASN A 43 2.67 -5.71 -9.58
CA ASN A 43 2.97 -5.34 -10.96
C ASN A 43 3.71 -4.01 -11.03
N SER A 44 3.51 -3.16 -10.04
CA SER A 44 4.16 -1.88 -9.91
C SER A 44 4.37 -1.47 -8.47
N VAL A 45 5.30 -0.56 -8.26
CA VAL A 45 5.59 0.05 -6.96
C VAL A 45 5.56 1.57 -7.07
N TYR A 46 5.05 2.24 -6.02
CA TYR A 46 5.12 3.68 -5.94
C TYR A 46 5.85 4.15 -4.68
N PHE A 47 6.70 5.15 -4.83
CA PHE A 47 7.57 5.66 -3.78
C PHE A 47 7.73 7.18 -3.85
N GLY A 48 8.31 7.77 -2.83
CA GLY A 48 8.64 9.20 -2.76
C GLY A 48 10.12 9.44 -2.63
N ILE A 49 10.59 10.56 -3.19
CA ILE A 49 11.94 11.07 -3.00
C ILE A 49 11.85 12.48 -2.39
N GLY A 50 12.64 12.71 -1.35
CA GLY A 50 12.74 14.01 -0.71
C GLY A 50 11.39 14.57 -0.24
N SER A 51 11.15 15.89 -0.47
CA SER A 51 10.06 16.64 0.17
C SER A 51 8.81 16.85 -0.68
N LEU A 52 8.87 16.73 -2.01
CA LEU A 52 7.78 17.13 -2.91
C LEU A 52 6.70 16.05 -3.11
N ASN A 53 6.34 15.31 -2.06
CA ASN A 53 5.30 14.29 -2.08
C ASN A 53 4.42 14.33 -0.83
N MET A 54 3.20 13.79 -0.93
CA MET A 54 2.18 13.82 0.12
C MET A 54 2.52 13.05 1.41
N ARG A 55 3.64 12.34 1.45
CA ARG A 55 4.13 11.59 2.62
C ARG A 55 5.53 12.01 3.06
N SER A 56 6.00 13.18 2.64
CA SER A 56 7.38 13.64 2.88
C SER A 56 7.79 13.66 4.37
N LYS A 57 6.85 13.95 5.27
CA LYS A 57 7.09 13.96 6.73
C LYS A 57 6.49 12.78 7.50
N SER A 58 5.73 11.92 6.86
CA SER A 58 5.00 10.83 7.53
C SER A 58 5.44 9.42 7.12
N SER A 59 6.42 9.30 6.23
CA SER A 59 7.08 8.04 5.87
C SER A 59 8.56 8.27 5.62
N GLN A 60 9.35 7.21 5.65
CA GLN A 60 10.69 7.26 5.09
C GLN A 60 10.58 7.53 3.59
N ASN A 61 11.47 8.36 3.07
CA ASN A 61 11.56 8.64 1.64
C ASN A 61 12.97 8.30 1.18
N PHE A 62 13.06 7.83 -0.05
CA PHE A 62 14.33 7.60 -0.70
C PHE A 62 15.01 8.94 -1.06
N THR A 63 16.28 8.85 -1.39
CA THR A 63 17.08 9.94 -1.92
C THR A 63 17.19 9.83 -3.46
N LEU A 64 17.73 10.83 -4.12
CA LEU A 64 18.01 10.76 -5.56
C LEU A 64 18.98 9.62 -5.91
N ASP A 65 19.95 9.35 -5.03
CA ASP A 65 20.95 8.30 -5.24
C ASP A 65 20.34 6.89 -5.21
N ASP A 66 19.18 6.72 -4.61
CA ASP A 66 18.47 5.45 -4.56
C ASP A 66 17.76 5.09 -5.88
N LEU A 67 17.48 6.08 -6.76
CA LEU A 67 16.68 5.87 -7.97
C LEU A 67 17.21 4.76 -8.86
N ALA A 68 18.50 4.80 -9.22
CA ALA A 68 19.12 3.80 -10.08
C ALA A 68 19.00 2.38 -9.50
N ARG A 69 19.14 2.25 -8.18
CA ARG A 69 19.03 0.95 -7.52
C ARG A 69 17.57 0.46 -7.45
N ILE A 70 16.61 1.36 -7.17
CA ILE A 70 15.19 1.01 -7.14
C ILE A 70 14.74 0.53 -8.51
N THR A 71 15.06 1.28 -9.57
CA THR A 71 14.66 0.92 -10.94
C THR A 71 15.33 -0.37 -11.41
N ALA A 72 16.63 -0.56 -11.12
CA ALA A 72 17.32 -1.80 -11.47
C ALA A 72 16.71 -3.04 -10.79
N LEU A 73 16.42 -2.97 -9.49
CA LEU A 73 15.77 -4.07 -8.76
C LEU A 73 14.36 -4.35 -9.29
N SER A 74 13.60 -3.30 -9.61
CA SER A 74 12.24 -3.42 -10.14
C SER A 74 12.24 -4.00 -11.55
N GLN A 75 13.17 -3.58 -12.42
CA GLN A 75 13.32 -4.11 -13.78
C GLN A 75 13.72 -5.60 -13.76
N GLN A 76 14.62 -6.02 -12.88
CA GLN A 76 14.97 -7.43 -12.70
C GLN A 76 13.77 -8.30 -12.33
N ALA A 77 12.80 -7.73 -11.60
CA ALA A 77 11.55 -8.37 -11.22
C ALA A 77 10.40 -8.13 -12.23
N ASN A 78 10.65 -7.44 -13.34
CA ASN A 78 9.64 -7.03 -14.32
C ASN A 78 8.49 -6.21 -13.70
N ILE A 79 8.83 -5.27 -12.80
CA ILE A 79 7.88 -4.41 -12.08
C ILE A 79 8.05 -2.95 -12.53
N ARG A 80 6.94 -2.26 -12.78
CA ARG A 80 6.92 -0.82 -13.10
C ARG A 80 7.19 0.02 -11.84
N THR A 81 7.80 1.18 -12.04
CA THR A 81 8.15 2.11 -10.95
C THR A 81 7.46 3.45 -11.11
N TYR A 82 6.87 3.99 -10.05
CA TYR A 82 6.17 5.27 -10.08
C TYR A 82 6.68 6.21 -9.00
N LEU A 83 7.22 7.35 -9.41
CA LEU A 83 7.64 8.40 -8.49
C LEU A 83 6.44 9.29 -8.11
N THR A 84 6.16 9.42 -6.82
CA THR A 84 5.14 10.36 -6.34
C THR A 84 5.71 11.77 -6.25
N LEU A 85 5.19 12.68 -7.06
CA LEU A 85 5.49 14.10 -7.08
C LEU A 85 4.17 14.89 -7.03
N ASN A 86 3.39 14.60 -6.00
CA ASN A 86 1.98 14.97 -5.89
C ASN A 86 1.67 15.95 -4.75
N ALA A 87 2.67 16.64 -4.22
CA ALA A 87 2.48 17.83 -3.37
C ALA A 87 2.19 19.07 -4.23
N VAL A 88 1.61 20.09 -3.63
CA VAL A 88 1.53 21.43 -4.24
C VAL A 88 2.95 21.99 -4.33
N ILE A 89 3.32 22.59 -5.47
CA ILE A 89 4.63 23.14 -5.74
C ILE A 89 4.58 24.66 -5.67
N TYR A 90 5.56 25.28 -5.01
CA TYR A 90 5.73 26.73 -4.96
C TYR A 90 6.84 27.18 -5.92
N ASP A 91 6.81 28.45 -6.33
CA ASP A 91 7.75 28.97 -7.32
C ASP A 91 9.22 28.70 -7.00
N HIS A 92 9.61 28.83 -5.73
CA HIS A 92 10.99 28.56 -5.29
C HIS A 92 11.39 27.06 -5.32
N GLU A 93 10.44 26.15 -5.56
CA GLU A 93 10.66 24.71 -5.66
C GLU A 93 10.67 24.18 -7.11
N LEU A 94 10.34 25.05 -8.09
CA LEU A 94 10.24 24.64 -9.49
C LEU A 94 11.53 24.02 -10.02
N GLU A 95 12.68 24.55 -9.63
CA GLU A 95 13.96 24.00 -10.04
C GLU A 95 14.20 22.61 -9.44
N GLN A 96 13.95 22.43 -8.15
CA GLN A 96 14.02 21.11 -7.49
C GLN A 96 13.05 20.13 -8.11
N MET A 97 11.85 20.58 -8.45
CA MET A 97 10.83 19.76 -9.12
C MET A 97 11.34 19.24 -10.47
N ARG A 98 11.92 20.13 -11.30
CA ARG A 98 12.48 19.76 -12.61
C ARG A 98 13.61 18.74 -12.47
N GLN A 99 14.55 18.96 -11.54
CA GLN A 99 15.65 18.03 -11.26
C GLN A 99 15.12 16.64 -10.87
N LEU A 100 14.02 16.55 -10.08
CA LEU A 100 13.39 15.27 -9.73
C LEU A 100 12.77 14.58 -10.94
N VAL A 101 12.12 15.34 -11.83
CA VAL A 101 11.47 14.80 -13.04
C VAL A 101 12.53 14.32 -14.03
N ASP A 102 13.61 15.10 -14.23
CA ASP A 102 14.74 14.73 -15.09
C ASP A 102 15.43 13.48 -14.58
N ALA A 103 15.75 13.44 -13.28
CA ALA A 103 16.36 12.25 -12.65
C ALA A 103 15.47 11.02 -12.76
N ALA A 104 14.15 11.16 -12.63
CA ALA A 104 13.21 10.05 -12.83
C ALA A 104 13.29 9.51 -14.26
N LYS A 105 13.35 10.38 -15.26
CA LYS A 105 13.48 10.00 -16.67
C LYS A 105 14.83 9.34 -16.95
N ASP A 106 15.92 9.93 -16.49
CA ASP A 106 17.29 9.43 -16.71
C ASP A 106 17.51 8.05 -16.09
N ASN A 107 16.81 7.76 -14.96
CA ASN A 107 16.83 6.47 -14.30
C ASN A 107 15.72 5.52 -14.76
N SER A 108 15.02 5.80 -15.86
CA SER A 108 13.98 4.93 -16.42
C SER A 108 12.84 4.61 -15.44
N VAL A 109 12.45 5.57 -14.59
CA VAL A 109 11.20 5.48 -13.83
C VAL A 109 10.04 5.43 -14.81
N SER A 110 9.08 4.53 -14.61
CA SER A 110 8.02 4.28 -15.59
C SER A 110 7.03 5.43 -15.72
N ALA A 111 6.62 6.07 -14.60
CA ALA A 111 5.72 7.20 -14.62
C ALA A 111 5.86 8.09 -13.37
N ILE A 112 5.30 9.30 -13.44
CA ILE A 112 5.18 10.23 -12.31
C ILE A 112 3.71 10.32 -11.88
N ILE A 113 3.43 10.13 -10.59
CA ILE A 113 2.11 10.38 -10.01
C ILE A 113 2.05 11.85 -9.59
N ALA A 114 1.27 12.64 -10.32
CA ALA A 114 1.21 14.10 -10.19
C ALA A 114 -0.20 14.65 -9.95
N SER A 115 -0.29 15.84 -9.38
CA SER A 115 -1.52 16.64 -9.24
C SER A 115 -1.30 18.12 -9.52
N ASP A 116 -0.07 18.61 -9.35
CA ASP A 116 0.30 20.00 -9.60
C ASP A 116 0.55 20.24 -11.09
N GLN A 117 0.04 21.36 -11.62
CA GLN A 117 0.10 21.68 -13.04
C GLN A 117 1.52 21.88 -13.53
N SER A 118 2.42 22.42 -12.70
CA SER A 118 3.81 22.62 -13.07
C SER A 118 4.53 21.29 -13.30
N VAL A 119 4.25 20.29 -12.45
CA VAL A 119 4.76 18.90 -12.61
C VAL A 119 4.21 18.28 -13.89
N ILE A 120 2.88 18.36 -14.10
CA ILE A 120 2.19 17.77 -15.26
C ILE A 120 2.74 18.35 -16.57
N GLN A 121 2.86 19.67 -16.65
CA GLN A 121 3.37 20.34 -17.85
C GLN A 121 4.81 19.97 -18.15
N TYR A 122 5.70 20.02 -17.14
CA TYR A 122 7.09 19.72 -17.34
C TYR A 122 7.34 18.25 -17.69
N ALA A 123 6.69 17.32 -16.97
CA ALA A 123 6.78 15.89 -17.24
C ALA A 123 6.32 15.58 -18.70
N ARG A 124 5.21 16.17 -19.14
CA ARG A 124 4.73 16.05 -20.52
C ARG A 124 5.75 16.61 -21.53
N GLN A 125 6.30 17.80 -21.26
CA GLN A 125 7.25 18.44 -22.15
C GLN A 125 8.47 17.56 -22.44
N ILE A 126 8.95 16.81 -21.44
CA ILE A 126 10.10 15.90 -21.62
C ILE A 126 9.68 14.48 -22.02
N GLY A 127 8.39 14.22 -22.23
CA GLY A 127 7.86 12.89 -22.64
C GLY A 127 7.92 11.85 -21.53
N MET A 128 7.63 12.26 -20.28
CA MET A 128 7.49 11.37 -19.14
C MET A 128 6.02 10.95 -18.98
N GLU A 129 5.74 9.66 -18.74
CA GLU A 129 4.38 9.17 -18.48
C GLU A 129 3.84 9.76 -17.16
N ILE A 130 2.57 10.10 -17.14
CA ILE A 130 1.90 10.73 -15.99
C ILE A 130 0.70 9.89 -15.57
N HIS A 131 0.59 9.64 -14.26
CA HIS A 131 -0.62 9.15 -13.61
C HIS A 131 -1.25 10.29 -12.81
N MET A 132 -2.55 10.55 -13.03
CA MET A 132 -3.24 11.59 -12.26
C MET A 132 -3.50 11.12 -10.84
N SER A 133 -2.98 11.89 -9.88
CA SER A 133 -3.11 11.59 -8.45
C SER A 133 -4.53 11.81 -7.94
N THR A 134 -4.90 11.12 -6.85
CA THR A 134 -6.20 11.30 -6.17
C THR A 134 -6.49 12.75 -5.74
N GLN A 135 -5.46 13.60 -5.59
CA GLN A 135 -5.63 15.01 -5.26
C GLN A 135 -6.33 15.82 -6.37
N THR A 136 -6.40 15.30 -7.59
CA THR A 136 -7.17 15.93 -8.68
C THR A 136 -8.67 15.74 -8.54
N ASN A 137 -9.13 14.86 -7.62
CA ASN A 137 -10.54 14.60 -7.30
C ASN A 137 -11.40 14.31 -8.54
N ILE A 138 -10.98 13.37 -9.36
CA ILE A 138 -11.72 12.96 -10.55
C ILE A 138 -13.00 12.22 -10.13
N THR A 139 -14.16 12.79 -10.42
CA THR A 139 -15.48 12.29 -10.01
C THR A 139 -16.45 12.08 -11.15
N ASN A 140 -16.10 12.49 -12.35
CA ASN A 140 -17.02 12.45 -13.51
C ASN A 140 -16.27 12.33 -14.85
N LEU A 141 -17.00 12.04 -15.89
CA LEU A 141 -16.45 11.82 -17.22
C LEU A 141 -15.78 13.05 -17.85
N GLU A 142 -16.30 14.25 -17.58
CA GLU A 142 -15.71 15.47 -18.15
C GLU A 142 -14.34 15.75 -17.55
N ALA A 143 -14.15 15.48 -16.26
CA ALA A 143 -12.82 15.51 -15.64
C ALA A 143 -11.87 14.46 -16.27
N VAL A 144 -12.36 13.24 -16.56
CA VAL A 144 -11.57 12.23 -17.26
C VAL A 144 -11.15 12.73 -18.65
N LYS A 145 -12.07 13.28 -19.45
CA LYS A 145 -11.76 13.85 -20.78
C LYS A 145 -10.72 14.96 -20.70
N TYR A 146 -10.84 15.82 -19.69
CA TYR A 146 -9.88 16.90 -19.50
C TYR A 146 -8.47 16.36 -19.21
N TYR A 147 -8.36 15.42 -18.27
CA TYR A 147 -7.06 14.88 -17.87
C TYR A 147 -6.50 13.83 -18.87
N ALA A 148 -7.32 13.27 -19.74
CA ALA A 148 -6.89 12.37 -20.83
C ALA A 148 -5.88 13.04 -21.79
N GLN A 149 -5.83 14.37 -21.82
CA GLN A 149 -4.81 15.09 -22.58
C GLN A 149 -3.42 14.97 -22.00
N PHE A 150 -3.29 14.54 -20.75
CA PHE A 150 -2.03 14.53 -20.00
C PHE A 150 -1.62 13.15 -19.47
N ALA A 151 -2.58 12.26 -19.23
CA ALA A 151 -2.33 11.01 -18.51
C ALA A 151 -3.12 9.83 -19.07
N ASP A 152 -2.51 8.66 -19.01
CA ASP A 152 -3.13 7.39 -19.41
C ASP A 152 -3.82 6.69 -18.22
N VAL A 153 -3.40 6.97 -16.99
CA VAL A 153 -3.97 6.39 -15.76
C VAL A 153 -4.46 7.48 -14.84
N MET A 154 -5.65 7.29 -14.27
CA MET A 154 -6.30 8.29 -13.42
C MET A 154 -6.89 7.68 -12.16
N VAL A 155 -6.50 8.22 -10.99
CA VAL A 155 -7.12 7.84 -9.71
C VAL A 155 -8.45 8.57 -9.56
N THR A 156 -9.55 7.83 -9.41
CA THR A 156 -10.83 8.42 -9.05
C THR A 156 -10.85 8.89 -7.60
N ALA A 157 -11.73 9.84 -7.30
CA ALA A 157 -11.99 10.25 -5.92
C ALA A 157 -12.49 9.05 -5.09
N ARG A 158 -12.11 9.03 -3.80
CA ARG A 158 -12.41 7.92 -2.88
C ARG A 158 -13.87 7.86 -2.44
N GLU A 159 -14.60 8.93 -2.69
CA GLU A 159 -15.99 9.12 -2.32
C GLU A 159 -16.98 8.51 -3.33
N LEU A 160 -16.48 8.03 -4.48
CA LEU A 160 -17.32 7.42 -5.51
C LEU A 160 -17.82 6.03 -5.11
N GLN A 161 -19.06 5.76 -5.45
CA GLN A 161 -19.64 4.42 -5.44
C GLN A 161 -19.17 3.62 -6.66
N ILE A 162 -19.20 2.30 -6.55
CA ILE A 162 -18.72 1.42 -7.62
C ILE A 162 -19.51 1.58 -8.93
N GLU A 163 -20.80 1.86 -8.84
CA GLU A 163 -21.68 2.12 -9.99
C GLU A 163 -21.26 3.39 -10.75
N GLN A 164 -20.82 4.42 -10.02
CA GLN A 164 -20.29 5.65 -10.62
C GLN A 164 -18.96 5.39 -11.33
N VAL A 165 -18.07 4.60 -10.71
CA VAL A 165 -16.82 4.17 -11.35
C VAL A 165 -17.13 3.36 -12.62
N LYS A 166 -18.07 2.41 -12.56
CA LYS A 166 -18.52 1.61 -13.71
C LYS A 166 -19.07 2.49 -14.84
N ALA A 167 -19.86 3.50 -14.52
CA ALA A 167 -20.37 4.44 -15.51
C ALA A 167 -19.25 5.19 -16.24
N ILE A 168 -18.21 5.60 -15.50
CA ILE A 168 -17.03 6.28 -16.07
C ILE A 168 -16.26 5.33 -16.99
N THR A 169 -15.93 4.11 -16.55
CA THR A 169 -15.17 3.14 -17.37
C THR A 169 -15.91 2.73 -18.63
N GLN A 170 -17.21 2.49 -18.53
CA GLN A 170 -18.05 2.20 -19.71
C GLN A 170 -18.11 3.37 -20.69
N ALA A 171 -18.14 4.61 -20.18
CA ALA A 171 -18.13 5.78 -21.04
C ALA A 171 -16.77 6.00 -21.70
N ILE A 172 -15.64 5.70 -21.03
CA ILE A 172 -14.30 5.71 -21.63
C ILE A 172 -14.26 4.75 -22.83
N GLU A 173 -14.73 3.52 -22.68
CA GLU A 173 -14.77 2.55 -23.75
C GLU A 173 -15.71 2.97 -24.88
N LYS A 174 -16.95 3.37 -24.56
CA LYS A 174 -17.96 3.77 -25.55
C LYS A 174 -17.53 4.98 -26.36
N GLN A 175 -16.89 5.97 -25.74
CA GLN A 175 -16.46 7.21 -26.39
C GLN A 175 -15.01 7.15 -26.87
N GLN A 176 -14.33 6.01 -26.71
CA GLN A 176 -12.92 5.83 -27.11
C GLN A 176 -12.00 6.91 -26.57
N ILE A 177 -12.14 7.23 -25.26
CA ILE A 177 -11.32 8.25 -24.62
C ILE A 177 -9.92 7.70 -24.40
N LYS A 178 -8.95 8.28 -25.10
CA LYS A 178 -7.56 7.84 -25.12
C LYS A 178 -6.66 8.84 -24.44
N GLY A 179 -5.62 8.33 -23.76
CA GLY A 179 -4.55 9.12 -23.21
C GLY A 179 -3.42 9.42 -24.21
N PRO A 180 -2.32 10.01 -23.74
CA PRO A 180 -1.17 10.37 -24.59
C PRO A 180 -0.50 9.20 -25.31
N SER A 181 -0.57 7.99 -24.75
CA SER A 181 -0.07 6.76 -25.40
C SER A 181 -0.91 6.30 -26.59
N GLY A 182 -2.11 6.86 -26.81
CA GLY A 182 -3.07 6.41 -27.79
C GLY A 182 -3.95 5.23 -27.33
N ASN A 183 -3.70 4.69 -26.14
CA ASN A 183 -4.52 3.65 -25.51
C ASN A 183 -5.70 4.27 -24.75
N LEU A 184 -6.72 3.46 -24.46
CA LEU A 184 -7.83 3.90 -23.61
C LEU A 184 -7.30 4.26 -22.21
N VAL A 185 -7.83 5.35 -21.67
CA VAL A 185 -7.56 5.76 -20.29
C VAL A 185 -7.95 4.65 -19.33
N GLN A 186 -7.09 4.34 -18.38
CA GLN A 186 -7.31 3.37 -17.31
C GLN A 186 -7.70 4.06 -16.00
N ILE A 187 -8.67 3.47 -15.32
CA ILE A 187 -9.08 3.92 -13.99
C ILE A 187 -8.36 3.14 -12.92
N GLU A 188 -7.74 3.89 -12.01
CA GLU A 188 -7.11 3.43 -10.78
C GLU A 188 -8.03 3.72 -9.59
N VAL A 189 -8.17 2.76 -8.69
CA VAL A 189 -8.88 2.94 -7.41
C VAL A 189 -8.03 2.50 -6.23
N PHE A 190 -8.26 3.08 -5.05
CA PHE A 190 -7.70 2.51 -3.82
C PHE A 190 -8.42 1.22 -3.47
N ALA A 191 -7.66 0.16 -3.23
CA ALA A 191 -8.20 -1.14 -2.86
C ALA A 191 -8.01 -1.48 -1.38
N HIS A 192 -6.95 -0.97 -0.74
CA HIS A 192 -6.64 -1.28 0.64
C HIS A 192 -5.91 -0.15 1.35
N GLY A 193 -6.10 -0.06 2.68
CA GLY A 193 -5.30 0.75 3.59
C GLY A 193 -5.97 2.03 4.06
N ALA A 194 -5.17 2.95 4.61
CA ALA A 194 -5.67 4.11 5.33
C ALA A 194 -6.56 5.02 4.47
N LEU A 195 -7.75 5.31 4.94
CA LEU A 195 -8.62 6.36 4.41
C LEU A 195 -8.37 7.70 5.14
N CYS A 196 -8.55 8.79 4.40
CA CYS A 196 -8.56 10.14 4.96
C CYS A 196 -9.99 10.53 5.30
N MET A 197 -10.20 11.23 6.42
CA MET A 197 -11.51 11.80 6.74
C MET A 197 -11.88 13.00 5.84
N ALA A 198 -10.88 13.65 5.26
CA ALA A 198 -11.06 14.79 4.39
C ALA A 198 -10.86 14.40 2.93
N VAL A 199 -11.40 15.22 2.03
CA VAL A 199 -11.07 15.17 0.60
C VAL A 199 -9.54 15.20 0.43
N SER A 200 -9.01 14.31 -0.39
CA SER A 200 -7.56 14.10 -0.54
C SER A 200 -6.79 15.40 -0.78
N GLY A 201 -5.80 15.68 0.08
CA GLY A 201 -4.95 16.87 -0.01
C GLY A 201 -5.58 18.18 0.48
N LYS A 202 -6.85 18.19 0.91
CA LYS A 202 -7.58 19.42 1.27
C LYS A 202 -7.94 19.49 2.77
N CYS A 203 -7.11 18.92 3.63
CA CYS A 203 -7.30 18.94 5.08
C CYS A 203 -6.53 20.09 5.75
N TYR A 204 -7.22 20.90 6.56
CA TYR A 204 -6.64 22.02 7.31
C TYR A 204 -6.26 21.68 8.74
N LEU A 205 -6.61 20.51 9.28
CA LEU A 205 -6.39 20.18 10.70
C LEU A 205 -4.92 20.34 11.15
N SER A 206 -3.97 19.85 10.36
CA SER A 206 -2.54 19.99 10.70
C SER A 206 -2.02 21.40 10.43
N LEU A 207 -2.58 22.12 9.46
CA LEU A 207 -2.18 23.49 9.13
C LEU A 207 -2.63 24.45 10.22
N ASP A 208 -3.89 24.39 10.61
CA ASP A 208 -4.48 25.27 11.62
C ASP A 208 -3.81 25.12 12.99
N ASN A 209 -3.68 23.88 13.47
CA ASN A 209 -3.16 23.63 14.81
C ASN A 209 -1.62 23.65 14.93
N LEU A 210 -0.89 23.34 13.86
CA LEU A 210 0.54 23.06 13.93
C LEU A 210 1.35 23.71 12.79
N ASN A 211 0.76 24.60 12.03
CA ASN A 211 1.37 25.23 10.85
C ASN A 211 2.03 24.22 9.90
N SER A 212 1.36 23.08 9.69
CA SER A 212 1.89 21.92 8.96
C SER A 212 0.91 21.47 7.88
N SER A 213 1.13 21.87 6.63
CA SER A 213 0.19 21.71 5.52
C SER A 213 0.14 20.27 5.00
N ALA A 214 -1.06 19.67 5.00
CA ALA A 214 -1.27 18.31 4.51
C ALA A 214 -1.00 18.17 3.00
N ASN A 215 -1.38 19.17 2.18
CA ASN A 215 -1.14 19.17 0.73
C ASN A 215 0.34 19.39 0.35
N ARG A 216 1.17 19.70 1.36
CA ARG A 216 2.63 19.82 1.26
C ARG A 216 3.36 18.60 1.87
N GLY A 217 2.67 17.47 2.05
CA GLY A 217 3.23 16.24 2.62
C GLY A 217 3.43 16.25 4.13
N ALA A 218 2.97 17.30 4.83
CA ALA A 218 3.18 17.49 6.26
C ALA A 218 1.92 17.18 7.09
N CYS A 219 1.15 16.16 6.72
CA CYS A 219 0.00 15.69 7.50
C CYS A 219 0.46 15.01 8.80
N LEU A 220 0.18 15.62 9.95
CA LEU A 220 0.51 15.09 11.28
C LEU A 220 -0.59 14.21 11.88
N GLN A 221 -1.55 13.80 11.07
CA GLN A 221 -2.63 12.86 11.41
C GLN A 221 -3.41 13.26 12.69
N GLN A 222 -3.72 14.55 12.87
CA GLN A 222 -4.51 15.05 14.00
C GLN A 222 -5.85 14.32 14.13
N CYS A 223 -6.50 13.98 13.01
CA CYS A 223 -7.73 13.20 12.99
C CYS A 223 -7.65 11.82 13.69
N ARG A 224 -6.45 11.34 14.02
CA ARG A 224 -6.23 10.04 14.71
C ARG A 224 -6.12 10.16 16.23
N ARG A 225 -6.35 11.36 16.79
CA ARG A 225 -6.37 11.61 18.23
C ARG A 225 -7.76 11.50 18.80
N LYS A 226 -7.85 11.38 20.13
CA LYS A 226 -9.10 11.49 20.88
C LYS A 226 -9.53 12.95 20.94
N TYR A 227 -10.82 13.21 20.84
CA TYR A 227 -11.41 14.54 20.91
C TYR A 227 -12.62 14.54 21.82
N ILE A 228 -12.81 15.67 22.51
CA ILE A 228 -14.08 16.04 23.15
C ILE A 228 -14.71 17.12 22.29
N VAL A 229 -15.94 16.89 21.84
CA VAL A 229 -16.71 17.87 21.05
C VAL A 229 -17.81 18.43 21.95
N LYS A 230 -17.80 19.75 22.12
CA LYS A 230 -18.82 20.47 22.89
C LYS A 230 -19.49 21.49 21.96
N ASP A 231 -20.82 21.43 21.87
CA ASP A 231 -21.61 22.49 21.26
C ASP A 231 -21.67 23.69 22.21
N LYS A 232 -21.31 24.87 21.74
CA LYS A 232 -21.34 26.09 22.55
C LYS A 232 -22.66 26.86 22.46
N GLU A 233 -23.49 26.54 21.49
CA GLU A 233 -24.78 27.24 21.25
C GLU A 233 -25.94 26.54 21.92
N SER A 234 -25.83 25.26 22.20
CA SER A 234 -26.75 24.50 23.01
C SER A 234 -25.98 23.86 24.18
N ASP A 235 -26.55 23.81 25.37
CA ASP A 235 -26.00 23.05 26.51
C ASP A 235 -25.99 21.53 26.28
N LEU A 236 -26.27 21.07 25.07
CA LEU A 236 -26.18 19.70 24.63
C LEU A 236 -24.71 19.33 24.51
N GLU A 237 -24.19 18.62 25.50
CA GLU A 237 -23.01 17.78 25.30
C GLU A 237 -23.41 16.64 24.37
N LEU A 238 -22.92 16.68 23.14
CA LEU A 238 -22.95 15.49 22.27
C LEU A 238 -22.05 14.46 22.94
N GLU A 239 -22.64 13.53 23.67
CA GLU A 239 -21.97 12.33 24.13
C GLU A 239 -21.67 11.49 22.88
N ILE A 240 -20.46 11.69 22.37
CA ILE A 240 -19.97 10.90 21.25
C ILE A 240 -19.40 9.63 21.87
N ASP A 241 -20.10 8.52 21.75
CA ASP A 241 -19.69 7.19 22.23
C ASP A 241 -18.31 6.74 21.73
N ASN A 242 -17.73 7.47 20.78
CA ASN A 242 -16.44 7.18 20.19
C ASN A 242 -15.50 8.40 20.22
N GLU A 243 -14.48 8.36 21.08
CA GLU A 243 -13.45 9.41 21.20
C GLU A 243 -12.65 9.65 19.90
N TYR A 244 -12.70 8.74 18.92
CA TYR A 244 -11.99 8.82 17.64
C TYR A 244 -12.88 9.27 16.49
N ILE A 245 -13.72 10.25 16.71
CA ILE A 245 -14.76 10.78 15.81
C ILE A 245 -14.28 11.17 14.40
N MET A 246 -13.00 11.37 14.20
CA MET A 246 -12.39 11.72 12.92
C MET A 246 -11.38 10.68 12.40
N SER A 247 -11.32 9.49 13.03
CA SER A 247 -10.37 8.44 12.66
C SER A 247 -11.06 7.32 11.87
N PRO A 248 -11.17 7.40 10.53
CA PRO A 248 -11.81 6.34 9.77
C PRO A 248 -11.05 5.01 9.89
N LYS A 249 -11.80 3.91 9.87
CA LYS A 249 -11.27 2.57 9.69
C LYS A 249 -10.50 2.48 8.36
N ASP A 250 -9.66 1.49 8.21
CA ASP A 250 -8.90 1.28 6.99
C ASP A 250 -9.79 0.62 5.91
N LEU A 251 -9.64 1.06 4.66
CA LEU A 251 -10.33 0.47 3.51
C LEU A 251 -9.89 -0.98 3.30
N LYS A 252 -10.86 -1.86 3.03
CA LYS A 252 -10.60 -3.24 2.62
C LYS A 252 -11.66 -3.68 1.61
N THR A 253 -11.23 -3.97 0.38
CA THR A 253 -12.14 -4.30 -0.72
C THR A 253 -12.11 -5.76 -1.14
N VAL A 254 -11.28 -6.60 -0.50
CA VAL A 254 -11.07 -7.99 -0.89
C VAL A 254 -12.35 -8.84 -0.87
N ALA A 255 -13.36 -8.46 -0.09
CA ALA A 255 -14.64 -9.17 -0.03
C ALA A 255 -15.62 -8.84 -1.18
N PHE A 256 -15.31 -7.83 -1.99
CA PHE A 256 -16.13 -7.41 -3.14
C PHE A 256 -15.24 -6.93 -4.31
N LEU A 257 -14.04 -7.51 -4.40
CA LEU A 257 -13.07 -7.18 -5.46
C LEU A 257 -13.62 -7.52 -6.84
N ASP A 258 -14.40 -8.59 -6.95
CA ASP A 258 -15.15 -8.97 -8.16
C ASP A 258 -15.94 -7.79 -8.73
N LYS A 259 -16.67 -7.05 -7.89
CA LYS A 259 -17.46 -5.89 -8.33
C LYS A 259 -16.57 -4.74 -8.83
N ILE A 260 -15.39 -4.56 -8.25
CA ILE A 260 -14.42 -3.55 -8.69
C ILE A 260 -13.86 -3.92 -10.07
N LEU A 261 -13.51 -5.19 -10.28
CA LEU A 261 -13.01 -5.68 -11.55
C LEU A 261 -14.10 -5.63 -12.63
N ASP A 262 -15.34 -6.03 -12.31
CA ASP A 262 -16.51 -5.93 -13.16
C ASP A 262 -16.90 -4.48 -13.53
N ALA A 263 -16.55 -3.53 -12.64
CA ALA A 263 -16.70 -2.11 -12.95
C ALA A 263 -15.67 -1.59 -13.97
N GLY A 264 -14.74 -2.43 -14.43
CA GLY A 264 -13.76 -2.06 -15.45
C GLY A 264 -12.51 -1.37 -14.92
N VAL A 265 -12.27 -1.43 -13.63
CA VAL A 265 -11.01 -0.95 -13.02
C VAL A 265 -9.84 -1.80 -13.49
N ARG A 266 -8.68 -1.16 -13.73
CA ARG A 266 -7.46 -1.83 -14.19
C ARG A 266 -6.29 -1.71 -13.24
N VAL A 267 -6.29 -0.70 -12.37
CA VAL A 267 -5.19 -0.48 -11.43
C VAL A 267 -5.75 -0.45 -10.00
N LEU A 268 -5.25 -1.36 -9.16
CA LEU A 268 -5.60 -1.51 -7.76
C LEU A 268 -4.47 -0.93 -6.90
N LYS A 269 -4.70 0.23 -6.31
CA LYS A 269 -3.70 0.89 -5.46
C LYS A 269 -3.82 0.45 -4.02
N LEU A 270 -2.71 -0.03 -3.47
CA LEU A 270 -2.57 -0.35 -2.04
C LEU A 270 -1.95 0.85 -1.31
N GLU A 271 -2.57 1.31 -0.23
CA GLU A 271 -2.03 2.43 0.56
C GLU A 271 -1.19 1.91 1.73
N GLY A 272 -0.02 2.52 1.96
CA GLY A 272 0.80 2.12 3.10
C GLY A 272 2.30 2.40 2.97
N ARG A 273 2.78 3.48 2.34
CA ARG A 273 4.23 3.80 2.22
C ARG A 273 4.98 3.86 3.56
N GLY A 274 4.30 4.24 4.64
CA GLY A 274 4.84 4.25 5.99
C GLY A 274 4.59 2.94 6.76
N ARG A 275 4.11 1.88 6.12
CA ARG A 275 3.87 0.58 6.74
C ARG A 275 5.11 -0.30 6.68
N SER A 276 5.13 -1.30 7.55
CA SER A 276 6.21 -2.27 7.63
C SER A 276 6.25 -3.23 6.42
N PRO A 277 7.40 -3.83 6.13
CA PRO A 277 7.55 -4.74 4.98
C PRO A 277 6.58 -5.92 5.00
N GLU A 278 6.29 -6.51 6.16
CA GLU A 278 5.33 -7.60 6.28
C GLU A 278 3.90 -7.18 5.90
N TYR A 279 3.50 -5.94 6.21
CA TYR A 279 2.24 -5.40 5.73
C TYR A 279 2.23 -5.33 4.20
N VAL A 280 3.29 -4.79 3.60
CA VAL A 280 3.39 -4.67 2.14
C VAL A 280 3.32 -6.04 1.47
N LYS A 281 4.08 -7.03 1.97
CA LYS A 281 4.06 -8.41 1.43
C LYS A 281 2.67 -9.03 1.53
N THR A 282 2.08 -9.03 2.73
CA THR A 282 0.79 -9.69 2.97
C THR A 282 -0.33 -9.06 2.16
N VAL A 283 -0.45 -7.72 2.20
CA VAL A 283 -1.52 -7.03 1.46
C VAL A 283 -1.35 -7.24 -0.05
N THR A 284 -0.14 -7.07 -0.59
CA THR A 284 0.11 -7.24 -2.02
C THR A 284 -0.21 -8.66 -2.47
N ARG A 285 0.24 -9.69 -1.73
CA ARG A 285 -0.01 -11.09 -2.04
C ARG A 285 -1.49 -11.43 -2.00
N VAL A 286 -2.21 -11.00 -0.97
CA VAL A 286 -3.65 -11.26 -0.87
C VAL A 286 -4.42 -10.67 -2.05
N TYR A 287 -4.13 -9.42 -2.46
CA TYR A 287 -4.80 -8.83 -3.61
C TYR A 287 -4.38 -9.48 -4.93
N ARG A 288 -3.13 -9.95 -5.07
CA ARG A 288 -2.70 -10.72 -6.24
C ARG A 288 -3.43 -12.06 -6.32
N GLU A 289 -3.46 -12.82 -5.22
CA GLU A 289 -4.23 -14.08 -5.14
C GLU A 289 -5.71 -13.87 -5.43
N ALA A 290 -6.32 -12.80 -4.91
CA ALA A 290 -7.74 -12.52 -5.12
C ALA A 290 -8.05 -12.19 -6.59
N VAL A 291 -7.16 -11.45 -7.27
CA VAL A 291 -7.29 -11.20 -8.72
C VAL A 291 -7.11 -12.50 -9.50
N ASP A 292 -6.09 -13.30 -9.18
CA ASP A 292 -5.84 -14.58 -9.86
C ASP A 292 -7.02 -15.55 -9.69
N ALA A 293 -7.56 -15.65 -8.47
CA ALA A 293 -8.74 -16.45 -8.17
C ALA A 293 -10.00 -15.97 -8.90
N TRP A 294 -10.17 -14.65 -9.09
CA TRP A 294 -11.29 -14.14 -9.89
C TRP A 294 -11.19 -14.60 -11.33
N PHE A 295 -10.00 -14.58 -11.96
CA PHE A 295 -9.80 -15.09 -13.31
C PHE A 295 -9.94 -16.62 -13.41
N ALA A 296 -9.56 -17.35 -12.37
CA ALA A 296 -9.66 -18.81 -12.28
C ALA A 296 -11.07 -19.32 -11.89
N ASP A 297 -12.06 -18.46 -11.65
CA ASP A 297 -13.38 -18.77 -11.09
C ASP A 297 -13.30 -19.41 -9.69
N GLU A 298 -12.24 -19.09 -8.95
CA GLU A 298 -11.96 -19.56 -7.57
C GLU A 298 -12.18 -18.47 -6.50
N TYR A 299 -12.81 -17.37 -6.85
CA TYR A 299 -13.14 -16.28 -5.92
C TYR A 299 -14.33 -16.68 -5.05
N THR A 300 -14.09 -17.62 -4.13
CA THR A 300 -15.09 -18.22 -3.24
C THR A 300 -15.13 -17.55 -1.87
N GLN A 301 -16.23 -17.75 -1.12
CA GLN A 301 -16.36 -17.25 0.25
C GLN A 301 -15.27 -17.81 1.16
N GLU A 302 -14.86 -19.06 1.00
CA GLU A 302 -13.77 -19.69 1.76
C GLU A 302 -12.44 -18.95 1.55
N ASN A 303 -12.09 -18.62 0.29
CA ASN A 303 -10.90 -17.84 -0.02
C ASN A 303 -11.00 -16.41 0.53
N ILE A 304 -12.17 -15.78 0.45
CA ILE A 304 -12.41 -14.45 1.01
C ILE A 304 -12.20 -14.46 2.53
N ASP A 305 -12.71 -15.47 3.24
CA ASP A 305 -12.56 -15.60 4.69
C ASP A 305 -11.09 -15.80 5.08
N ARG A 306 -10.34 -16.63 4.34
CA ARG A 306 -8.90 -16.82 4.49
C ARG A 306 -8.15 -15.49 4.30
N TRP A 307 -8.39 -14.78 3.23
CA TRP A 307 -7.75 -13.47 2.96
C TRP A 307 -8.11 -12.44 4.03
N ASN A 308 -9.34 -12.43 4.51
CA ASN A 308 -9.76 -11.55 5.60
C ASN A 308 -8.99 -11.84 6.90
N ALA A 309 -8.80 -13.13 7.24
CA ALA A 309 -8.00 -13.52 8.39
C ALA A 309 -6.53 -13.09 8.25
N GLU A 310 -5.92 -13.30 7.08
CA GLU A 310 -4.55 -12.90 6.80
C GLU A 310 -4.34 -11.38 6.86
N LEU A 311 -5.24 -10.58 6.25
CA LEU A 311 -5.18 -9.13 6.32
C LEU A 311 -5.33 -8.59 7.75
N SER A 312 -5.98 -9.35 8.63
CA SER A 312 -6.13 -8.99 10.04
C SER A 312 -4.85 -9.22 10.86
N THR A 313 -3.88 -10.00 10.37
CA THR A 313 -2.60 -10.24 11.06
C THR A 313 -1.65 -9.06 10.98
N VAL A 314 -1.80 -8.18 9.98
CA VAL A 314 -0.95 -7.01 9.77
C VAL A 314 -1.64 -5.72 10.23
N TYR A 315 -0.89 -4.65 10.31
CA TYR A 315 -1.38 -3.36 10.81
C TYR A 315 -2.71 -2.93 10.15
N ASN A 316 -3.71 -2.65 10.97
CA ASN A 316 -4.98 -2.05 10.56
C ASN A 316 -5.61 -1.25 11.71
N ARG A 317 -6.68 -0.48 11.41
CA ARG A 317 -7.49 0.30 12.36
C ARG A 317 -8.94 -0.18 12.41
N GLY A 318 -9.16 -1.49 12.22
CA GLY A 318 -10.43 -2.03 11.81
C GLY A 318 -10.67 -1.77 10.32
N PHE A 319 -11.61 -2.50 9.73
CA PHE A 319 -11.85 -2.44 8.29
C PHE A 319 -13.28 -2.01 7.98
N TRP A 320 -13.45 -1.36 6.82
CA TRP A 320 -14.72 -1.06 6.20
C TRP A 320 -14.60 -1.00 4.67
N GLU A 321 -15.75 -0.93 3.99
CA GLU A 321 -15.85 -1.00 2.53
C GLU A 321 -15.55 0.35 1.83
N GLY A 322 -15.30 1.40 2.60
CA GLY A 322 -15.29 2.76 2.04
C GLY A 322 -16.68 3.16 1.55
N TYR A 323 -16.71 4.04 0.58
CA TYR A 323 -17.96 4.52 -0.03
C TYR A 323 -18.40 3.66 -1.23
N TYR A 324 -17.60 2.68 -1.64
CA TYR A 324 -17.86 1.87 -2.85
C TYR A 324 -19.22 1.19 -2.85
N MET A 325 -19.68 0.72 -1.70
CA MET A 325 -20.94 0.00 -1.55
C MET A 325 -22.15 0.91 -1.21
N GLY A 326 -22.00 2.23 -1.40
CA GLY A 326 -23.10 3.20 -1.25
C GLY A 326 -23.37 3.67 0.17
N LYS A 327 -22.49 3.40 1.13
CA LYS A 327 -22.60 3.97 2.48
C LYS A 327 -22.48 5.50 2.44
N LYS A 328 -23.36 6.20 3.11
CA LYS A 328 -23.38 7.67 3.16
C LYS A 328 -22.52 8.25 4.28
N LEU A 329 -22.31 7.48 5.35
CA LEU A 329 -21.52 7.88 6.52
C LEU A 329 -20.26 7.02 6.60
N GLY A 330 -19.13 7.65 6.97
CA GLY A 330 -17.88 6.94 7.24
C GLY A 330 -17.98 6.05 8.49
N GLU A 331 -17.17 5.01 8.53
CA GLU A 331 -17.00 4.19 9.74
C GLU A 331 -15.71 4.61 10.46
N TRP A 332 -15.83 4.87 11.76
CA TRP A 332 -14.74 5.32 12.61
C TRP A 332 -14.18 4.17 13.44
N THR A 333 -12.88 4.23 13.73
CA THR A 333 -12.27 3.25 14.63
C THR A 333 -12.72 3.50 16.07
N GLU A 334 -12.96 2.44 16.81
CA GLU A 334 -13.30 2.49 18.23
C GLU A 334 -12.06 2.47 19.14
N ASN A 335 -10.93 2.01 18.60
CA ASN A 335 -9.70 1.80 19.35
C ASN A 335 -8.54 2.61 18.78
N TYR A 336 -7.62 3.02 19.67
CA TYR A 336 -6.38 3.68 19.28
C TYR A 336 -5.39 2.68 18.67
N GLY A 337 -4.79 3.08 17.55
CA GLY A 337 -3.60 2.43 17.02
C GLY A 337 -3.88 1.17 16.20
N ASN A 338 -3.02 0.19 16.38
CA ASN A 338 -3.00 -1.05 15.60
C ASN A 338 -3.96 -2.09 16.18
N GLN A 339 -4.85 -2.62 15.34
CA GLN A 339 -5.79 -3.70 15.68
C GLN A 339 -5.37 -5.05 15.06
N ALA A 340 -4.12 -5.19 14.62
CA ALA A 340 -3.62 -6.47 14.13
C ALA A 340 -3.75 -7.56 15.20
N THR A 341 -4.09 -8.77 14.77
CA THR A 341 -4.22 -9.93 15.66
C THR A 341 -2.87 -10.49 16.13
N THR A 342 -1.79 -10.14 15.43
CA THR A 342 -0.43 -10.54 15.78
C THR A 342 0.49 -9.32 15.93
N ARG A 343 1.61 -9.52 16.60
CA ARG A 343 2.70 -8.54 16.67
C ARG A 343 4.06 -9.25 16.59
N LYS A 344 5.07 -8.51 16.17
CA LYS A 344 6.44 -8.99 16.10
C LYS A 344 7.27 -8.49 17.29
N LEU A 345 7.99 -9.42 17.92
CA LEU A 345 8.98 -9.12 18.95
C LEU A 345 10.37 -9.24 18.32
N TYR A 346 11.18 -8.20 18.46
CA TYR A 346 12.55 -8.25 18.01
C TYR A 346 13.33 -9.27 18.85
N ILE A 347 14.08 -10.17 18.20
CA ILE A 347 14.87 -11.23 18.85
C ILE A 347 16.37 -10.97 18.66
N GLY A 348 16.80 -10.64 17.43
CA GLY A 348 18.21 -10.49 17.15
C GLY A 348 18.53 -10.35 15.66
N LEU A 349 19.77 -10.65 15.32
CA LEU A 349 20.31 -10.47 13.96
C LEU A 349 20.87 -11.78 13.42
N VAL A 350 20.69 -11.99 12.12
CA VAL A 350 21.43 -12.98 11.35
C VAL A 350 22.90 -12.54 11.27
N THR A 351 23.80 -13.36 11.79
CA THR A 351 25.25 -13.12 11.77
C THR A 351 25.92 -13.79 10.55
N ASN A 352 25.35 -14.90 10.08
CA ASN A 352 25.83 -15.63 8.92
C ASN A 352 24.71 -16.50 8.31
N TYR A 353 24.86 -16.89 7.06
CA TYR A 353 24.01 -17.87 6.39
C TYR A 353 24.84 -18.86 5.59
N PHE A 354 24.73 -20.13 5.92
CA PHE A 354 25.42 -21.21 5.26
C PHE A 354 24.58 -21.77 4.12
N SER A 355 24.64 -21.14 2.96
CA SER A 355 23.75 -21.38 1.81
C SER A 355 23.78 -22.83 1.29
N LYS A 356 24.90 -23.55 1.45
CA LYS A 356 25.03 -24.96 1.01
C LYS A 356 24.16 -25.92 1.82
N ILE A 357 23.83 -25.57 3.04
CA ILE A 357 23.06 -26.41 3.98
C ILE A 357 21.78 -25.77 4.48
N GLY A 358 21.45 -24.56 3.99
CA GLY A 358 20.21 -23.85 4.37
C GLY A 358 20.15 -23.48 5.86
N VAL A 359 21.25 -23.05 6.49
CA VAL A 359 21.30 -22.76 7.93
C VAL A 359 21.68 -21.31 8.18
N ALA A 360 20.87 -20.60 8.96
CA ALA A 360 21.17 -19.29 9.49
C ALA A 360 21.82 -19.36 10.86
N GLU A 361 22.87 -18.57 11.09
CA GLU A 361 23.44 -18.32 12.39
C GLU A 361 22.89 -16.99 12.92
N ILE A 362 22.40 -16.98 14.15
CA ILE A 362 21.63 -15.87 14.72
C ILE A 362 22.18 -15.53 16.10
N LYS A 363 22.43 -14.25 16.32
CA LYS A 363 22.71 -13.70 17.65
C LYS A 363 21.42 -13.25 18.31
N ILE A 364 21.10 -13.85 19.45
CA ILE A 364 19.93 -13.48 20.26
C ILE A 364 20.28 -12.25 21.10
N GLU A 365 19.61 -11.12 20.82
CA GLU A 365 19.88 -9.84 21.47
C GLU A 365 18.82 -9.47 22.51
N THR A 366 17.59 -9.99 22.33
CA THR A 366 16.46 -9.76 23.26
C THR A 366 15.63 -11.03 23.34
N HIS A 367 14.90 -11.21 24.45
CA HIS A 367 14.00 -12.34 24.66
C HIS A 367 14.67 -13.74 24.47
N ASP A 368 13.85 -14.75 24.36
CA ASP A 368 14.24 -16.14 24.14
C ASP A 368 13.64 -16.65 22.83
N LEU A 369 14.36 -17.55 22.18
CA LEU A 369 13.91 -18.28 21.02
C LEU A 369 13.74 -19.78 21.36
N LYS A 370 12.64 -20.38 20.92
CA LYS A 370 12.31 -21.79 21.22
C LYS A 370 11.96 -22.56 19.95
N VAL A 371 12.14 -23.87 19.98
CA VAL A 371 11.54 -24.76 18.99
C VAL A 371 10.03 -24.61 19.03
N GLY A 372 9.39 -24.55 17.85
CA GLY A 372 7.97 -24.28 17.68
C GLY A 372 7.59 -22.79 17.58
N ASP A 373 8.50 -21.87 17.86
CA ASP A 373 8.22 -20.43 17.66
C ASP A 373 8.03 -20.12 16.17
N GLU A 374 7.01 -19.30 15.89
CA GLU A 374 6.84 -18.65 14.58
C GLU A 374 7.73 -17.43 14.49
N ILE A 375 8.48 -17.31 13.41
CA ILE A 375 9.42 -16.21 13.22
C ILE A 375 9.33 -15.53 11.86
N MET A 376 9.87 -14.32 11.81
CA MET A 376 10.00 -13.54 10.60
C MET A 376 11.41 -12.93 10.52
N ILE A 377 12.06 -13.05 9.37
CA ILE A 377 13.36 -12.41 9.09
C ILE A 377 13.14 -11.32 8.06
N ILE A 378 13.66 -10.12 8.34
CA ILE A 378 13.47 -8.94 7.48
C ILE A 378 14.83 -8.31 7.19
N GLY A 379 15.09 -8.08 5.90
CA GLY A 379 16.30 -7.39 5.44
C GLY A 379 16.13 -6.65 4.12
N PRO A 380 17.01 -5.68 3.82
CA PRO A 380 16.87 -4.80 2.64
C PRO A 380 17.04 -5.50 1.30
N THR A 381 17.64 -6.68 1.29
CA THR A 381 17.79 -7.52 0.09
C THR A 381 16.98 -8.81 0.21
N THR A 382 16.76 -9.28 1.42
CA THR A 382 16.00 -10.48 1.75
C THR A 382 14.49 -10.25 1.64
N GLY A 383 14.02 -9.01 1.89
CA GLY A 383 12.60 -8.74 2.01
C GLY A 383 12.06 -9.32 3.31
N VAL A 384 11.03 -10.15 3.21
CA VAL A 384 10.38 -10.81 4.36
C VAL A 384 10.39 -12.32 4.15
N VAL A 385 11.01 -13.04 5.07
CA VAL A 385 11.00 -14.50 5.15
C VAL A 385 10.23 -14.93 6.38
N ASN A 386 9.22 -15.78 6.22
CA ASN A 386 8.40 -16.32 7.31
C ASN A 386 8.78 -17.78 7.53
N VAL A 387 8.93 -18.17 8.80
CA VAL A 387 9.09 -19.56 9.23
C VAL A 387 7.98 -19.84 10.23
N ASN A 388 6.99 -20.65 9.83
CA ASN A 388 5.77 -20.89 10.62
C ASN A 388 6.05 -21.60 11.95
N ALA A 389 7.11 -22.41 12.01
CA ALA A 389 7.58 -23.03 13.24
C ALA A 389 9.07 -23.37 13.11
N ILE A 390 9.85 -23.01 14.10
CA ILE A 390 11.23 -23.45 14.19
C ILE A 390 11.24 -24.93 14.50
N HIS A 391 11.84 -25.75 13.64
CA HIS A 391 11.91 -27.19 13.84
C HIS A 391 13.14 -27.63 14.62
N GLU A 392 14.23 -26.87 14.54
CA GLU A 392 15.50 -27.17 15.19
C GLU A 392 16.25 -25.90 15.57
N LEU A 393 16.79 -25.89 16.78
CA LEU A 393 17.77 -24.90 17.27
C LEU A 393 19.03 -25.63 17.73
N ARG A 394 20.20 -25.09 17.42
CA ARG A 394 21.48 -25.62 17.90
C ARG A 394 22.31 -24.54 18.60
N LEU A 395 22.85 -24.91 19.75
CA LEU A 395 23.83 -24.12 20.50
C LEU A 395 25.15 -24.91 20.49
N HIS A 396 26.22 -24.32 19.92
CA HIS A 396 27.50 -24.99 19.72
C HIS A 396 27.35 -26.36 19.05
N LEU A 397 26.55 -26.43 17.97
CA LEU A 397 26.22 -27.64 17.18
C LEU A 397 25.37 -28.68 17.93
N THR A 398 25.02 -28.48 19.19
CA THR A 398 24.18 -29.38 19.98
C THR A 398 22.71 -28.90 19.88
N PRO A 399 21.76 -29.81 19.54
CA PRO A 399 20.34 -29.49 19.54
C PRO A 399 19.86 -29.03 20.93
N VAL A 400 19.04 -27.97 20.96
CA VAL A 400 18.45 -27.41 22.18
C VAL A 400 17.00 -27.00 21.93
N GLU A 401 16.17 -27.09 22.96
CA GLU A 401 14.77 -26.65 22.89
C GLU A 401 14.60 -25.12 22.95
N LYS A 402 15.58 -24.46 23.55
CA LYS A 402 15.49 -23.02 23.84
C LYS A 402 16.88 -22.37 23.84
N VAL A 403 16.94 -21.16 23.29
CA VAL A 403 18.14 -20.31 23.35
C VAL A 403 17.77 -18.96 23.98
N THR A 404 18.58 -18.52 24.95
CA THR A 404 18.38 -17.27 25.69
C THR A 404 19.22 -16.13 25.12
N LYS A 405 18.85 -14.90 25.50
CA LYS A 405 19.59 -13.69 25.18
C LYS A 405 21.11 -13.82 25.42
N GLY A 406 21.90 -13.25 24.51
CA GLY A 406 23.37 -13.22 24.57
C GLY A 406 24.03 -14.37 23.82
N ASN A 407 23.30 -15.44 23.50
CA ASN A 407 23.84 -16.60 22.82
C ASN A 407 23.82 -16.45 21.29
N LEU A 408 24.71 -17.21 20.65
CA LEU A 408 24.75 -17.41 19.22
C LEU A 408 24.21 -18.83 18.94
N CYS A 409 23.18 -18.93 18.11
CA CYS A 409 22.58 -20.20 17.74
C CYS A 409 22.48 -20.34 16.23
N SER A 410 22.25 -21.57 15.77
CA SER A 410 21.93 -21.87 14.39
C SER A 410 20.59 -22.56 14.25
N MET A 411 19.92 -22.31 13.11
CA MET A 411 18.64 -22.92 12.76
C MET A 411 18.51 -23.08 11.23
N PRO A 412 17.80 -24.09 10.75
CA PRO A 412 17.45 -24.19 9.33
C PRO A 412 16.54 -23.05 8.89
N VAL A 413 16.83 -22.49 7.73
CA VAL A 413 16.01 -21.49 7.02
C VAL A 413 16.13 -21.79 5.54
N ASP A 414 15.02 -22.15 4.89
CA ASP A 414 15.02 -22.58 3.48
C ASP A 414 15.28 -21.39 2.53
N ASP A 415 14.78 -20.22 2.86
CA ASP A 415 14.99 -19.02 2.09
C ASP A 415 16.35 -18.37 2.37
N LEU A 416 16.93 -17.75 1.33
CA LEU A 416 18.20 -17.06 1.45
C LEU A 416 18.07 -15.80 2.32
N VAL A 417 18.66 -15.83 3.50
CA VAL A 417 18.82 -14.69 4.41
C VAL A 417 20.24 -14.18 4.42
N ARG A 418 20.45 -12.97 4.91
CA ARG A 418 21.77 -12.30 4.86
C ARG A 418 22.19 -11.78 6.23
N ARG A 419 23.50 -11.66 6.39
CA ARG A 419 24.09 -10.99 7.55
C ARG A 419 23.52 -9.60 7.73
N GLY A 420 23.06 -9.29 8.94
CA GLY A 420 22.42 -8.03 9.33
C GLY A 420 20.89 -8.04 9.19
N ASP A 421 20.29 -9.07 8.62
CA ASP A 421 18.84 -9.22 8.62
C ASP A 421 18.31 -9.37 10.05
N LYS A 422 17.18 -8.74 10.33
CA LYS A 422 16.57 -8.73 11.66
C LYS A 422 15.62 -9.91 11.83
N LEU A 423 15.79 -10.64 12.93
CA LEU A 423 14.91 -11.72 13.34
C LEU A 423 13.86 -11.21 14.32
N TYR A 424 12.61 -11.56 14.05
CA TYR A 424 11.46 -11.29 14.90
C TYR A 424 10.72 -12.59 15.20
N LYS A 425 10.19 -12.70 16.41
CA LYS A 425 9.21 -13.72 16.79
C LYS A 425 7.82 -13.15 16.61
N ILE A 426 6.90 -13.93 16.04
CA ILE A 426 5.49 -13.57 15.88
C ILE A 426 4.72 -14.10 17.08
N VAL A 427 3.94 -13.23 17.69
CA VAL A 427 3.13 -13.55 18.86
C VAL A 427 1.73 -12.93 18.73
N PRO A 428 0.71 -13.50 19.41
CA PRO A 428 -0.62 -12.86 19.49
C PRO A 428 -0.51 -11.43 20.03
N ALA A 429 -1.36 -10.53 19.54
CA ALA A 429 -1.31 -9.12 19.91
C ALA A 429 -1.52 -8.87 21.41
N ASN A 430 -2.29 -9.72 22.09
CA ASN A 430 -2.57 -9.69 23.54
C ASN A 430 -1.50 -10.39 24.40
N ASN A 431 -0.41 -10.88 23.82
CA ASN A 431 0.68 -11.49 24.58
C ASN A 431 1.22 -10.49 25.62
N PRO A 432 1.35 -10.88 26.93
CA PRO A 432 1.79 -9.99 27.99
C PRO A 432 3.27 -9.61 27.92
N ASP A 433 4.11 -10.31 27.14
CA ASP A 433 5.52 -9.96 26.94
C ASP A 433 5.63 -8.58 26.27
N ARG A 434 5.46 -7.53 27.07
CA ARG A 434 5.78 -6.17 26.65
C ARG A 434 7.26 -5.93 26.86
N VAL A 435 7.87 -5.27 25.87
CA VAL A 435 9.22 -4.71 25.94
C VAL A 435 9.42 -3.86 27.16
#